data_e795d7e0ba81a8a457271597ca40ff53
#
_entry.id   e795d7e0ba81a8a457271597ca40ff53
#
_cell.length_a   1.000
_cell.length_b   1.000
_cell.length_c   1.000
_cell.angle_alpha   90.00
_cell.angle_beta   90.00
_cell.angle_gamma   90.00
#
_symmetry.space_group_name_H-M   'P 1'
#
loop_
_entity.id
_entity.type
_entity.pdbx_description
1 polymer ?
#
loop_
_entity_poly.entity_id
_entity_poly.type
_entity_poly.pdbx_seq_one_letter_code
_entity_poly.pdbx_strand_id
1 'polypeptide(L)'
;MFSKIKSKDKAEQLRQLLDGPEIIVMPGCFDALSAKLIEREGLKVGFMSGFSVSSTKLGMPDTGLISFSEMAEQVRNICNATSIPIILSLIHI
;
A
#
# COMPACT_ATOMS: atom_id res chain seq x y z
N MET A 1 12.10 -10.83 4.40
CA MET A 1 13.19 -9.83 4.31
C MET A 1 12.64 -8.46 4.07
N PHE A 2 13.12 -7.48 4.80
CA PHE A 2 12.67 -6.10 4.67
C PHE A 2 13.30 -5.43 3.44
N SER A 3 12.54 -4.54 2.82
CA SER A 3 13.05 -3.73 1.74
C SER A 3 14.13 -2.77 2.28
N LYS A 4 15.23 -2.63 1.55
CA LYS A 4 16.28 -1.67 1.86
C LYS A 4 16.03 -0.31 1.23
N ILE A 5 14.98 -0.18 0.41
CA ILE A 5 14.64 1.07 -0.26
C ILE A 5 13.92 1.96 0.74
N LYS A 6 14.45 3.16 0.93
CA LYS A 6 13.89 4.13 1.88
C LYS A 6 12.61 4.73 1.32
N SER A 7 11.74 5.22 2.22
CA SER A 7 10.49 5.91 1.84
C SER A 7 10.73 7.06 0.87
N LYS A 8 11.83 7.79 1.06
CA LYS A 8 12.22 8.89 0.18
C LYS A 8 12.40 8.41 -1.26
N ASP A 9 13.05 7.26 -1.45
CA ASP A 9 13.29 6.71 -2.77
C ASP A 9 12.01 6.22 -3.43
N LYS A 10 11.11 5.63 -2.65
CA LYS A 10 9.80 5.20 -3.14
C LYS A 10 8.94 6.39 -3.55
N ALA A 11 8.96 7.46 -2.78
CA ALA A 11 8.23 8.68 -3.13
C ALA A 11 8.75 9.29 -4.42
N GLU A 12 10.06 9.27 -4.62
CA GLU A 12 10.67 9.76 -5.85
C GLU A 12 10.30 8.89 -7.05
N GLN A 13 10.29 7.58 -6.88
CA GLN A 13 9.83 6.65 -7.93
C GLN A 13 8.39 6.95 -8.33
N LEU A 14 7.51 7.17 -7.36
CA LEU A 14 6.11 7.50 -7.64
C LEU A 14 6.01 8.81 -8.40
N ARG A 15 6.76 9.82 -8.00
CA ARG A 15 6.74 11.12 -8.67
C ARG A 15 7.16 11.00 -10.12
N GLN A 16 8.21 10.23 -10.39
CA GLN A 16 8.66 9.98 -11.75
C GLN A 16 7.61 9.27 -12.59
N LEU A 17 6.91 8.29 -12.01
CA LEU A 17 5.83 7.59 -12.71
C LEU A 17 4.66 8.51 -13.02
N LEU A 18 4.29 9.39 -12.08
CA LEU A 18 3.20 10.34 -12.28
C LEU A 18 3.51 11.35 -13.37
N ASP A 19 4.77 11.74 -13.51
CA ASP A 19 5.21 12.69 -14.54
C ASP A 19 5.39 12.03 -15.92
N GLY A 20 5.35 10.71 -15.98
CA GLY A 20 5.52 9.96 -17.22
C GLY A 20 4.26 9.96 -18.09
N PRO A 21 4.39 9.53 -19.35
CA PRO A 21 3.28 9.55 -20.31
C PRO A 21 2.31 8.38 -20.16
N GLU A 22 2.68 7.34 -19.42
CA GLU A 22 1.88 6.13 -19.33
C GLU A 22 0.87 6.17 -18.20
N ILE A 23 -0.24 5.47 -18.39
CA ILE A 23 -1.23 5.27 -17.34
C ILE A 23 -0.62 4.37 -16.27
N ILE A 24 -0.82 4.74 -15.01
CA ILE A 24 -0.36 3.95 -13.87
C ILE A 24 -1.52 3.06 -13.40
N VAL A 25 -1.29 1.75 -13.38
CA VAL A 25 -2.25 0.80 -12.83
C VAL A 25 -1.86 0.50 -11.39
N MET A 26 -2.77 0.79 -10.46
CA MET A 26 -2.53 0.65 -9.02
C MET A 26 -3.48 -0.37 -8.43
N PRO A 27 -3.16 -1.66 -8.43
CA PRO A 27 -4.02 -2.65 -7.79
C PRO A 27 -4.09 -2.44 -6.29
N GLY A 28 -5.23 -2.79 -5.70
CA GLY A 28 -5.40 -2.72 -4.26
C GLY A 28 -4.63 -3.82 -3.54
N CYS A 29 -4.05 -3.47 -2.40
CA CYS A 29 -3.44 -4.45 -1.50
C CYS A 29 -3.92 -4.18 -0.08
N PHE A 30 -3.97 -5.22 0.73
CA PHE A 30 -4.48 -5.13 2.10
C PHE A 30 -3.54 -5.79 3.10
N ASP A 31 -2.53 -6.50 2.65
CA ASP A 31 -1.52 -7.13 3.51
C ASP A 31 -0.20 -7.28 2.77
N ALA A 32 0.81 -7.81 3.47
CA ALA A 32 2.13 -8.01 2.90
C ALA A 32 2.12 -8.97 1.72
N LEU A 33 1.30 -10.01 1.80
CA LEU A 33 1.23 -11.01 0.72
C LEU A 33 0.66 -10.43 -0.55
N SER A 34 -0.46 -9.73 -0.48
CA SER A 34 -1.07 -9.13 -1.67
C SER A 34 -0.14 -8.08 -2.28
N ALA A 35 0.58 -7.31 -1.45
CA ALA A 35 1.56 -6.35 -1.94
C ALA A 35 2.71 -7.02 -2.68
N LYS A 36 3.21 -8.14 -2.17
CA LYS A 36 4.25 -8.92 -2.85
C LYS A 36 3.78 -9.48 -4.18
N LEU A 37 2.52 -9.90 -4.26
CA LEU A 37 1.97 -10.41 -5.51
C LEU A 37 1.89 -9.31 -6.57
N ILE A 38 1.53 -8.10 -6.17
CA ILE A 38 1.51 -6.95 -7.07
C ILE A 38 2.90 -6.68 -7.62
N GLU A 39 3.90 -6.67 -6.77
CA GLU A 39 5.29 -6.45 -7.20
C GLU A 39 5.76 -7.57 -8.11
N ARG A 40 5.43 -8.82 -7.78
CA ARG A 40 5.81 -9.99 -8.56
C ARG A 40 5.25 -9.95 -9.98
N GLU A 41 4.04 -9.41 -10.15
CA GLU A 41 3.42 -9.29 -11.47
C GLU A 41 4.00 -8.13 -12.29
N GLY A 42 4.96 -7.41 -11.77
CA GLY A 42 5.64 -6.34 -12.50
C GLY A 42 4.93 -5.00 -12.44
N LEU A 43 3.91 -4.88 -11.60
CA LEU A 43 3.22 -3.61 -11.41
C LEU A 43 4.06 -2.70 -10.54
N LYS A 44 3.98 -1.40 -10.77
CA LYS A 44 4.95 -0.46 -10.23
C LYS A 44 4.45 0.34 -9.04
N VAL A 45 3.15 0.29 -8.75
CA VAL A 45 2.53 1.02 -7.65
C VAL A 45 1.42 0.16 -7.06
N GLY A 46 1.30 0.16 -5.74
CA GLY A 46 0.18 -0.48 -5.06
C GLY A 46 -0.69 0.57 -4.37
N PHE A 47 -1.95 0.26 -4.16
CA PHE A 47 -2.89 1.11 -3.44
C PHE A 47 -3.41 0.37 -2.22
N MET A 48 -3.19 0.92 -1.03
CA MET A 48 -3.72 0.36 0.20
C MET A 48 -5.03 1.05 0.55
N SER A 49 -6.12 0.28 0.48
CA SER A 49 -7.45 0.78 0.80
C SER A 49 -7.79 0.53 2.27
N GLY A 50 -8.26 1.56 2.96
CA GLY A 50 -8.76 1.41 4.32
C GLY A 50 -9.91 0.43 4.40
N PHE A 51 -10.75 0.39 3.38
CA PHE A 51 -11.85 -0.57 3.29
C PHE A 51 -11.33 -2.02 3.29
N SER A 52 -10.36 -2.30 2.44
CA SER A 52 -9.82 -3.66 2.34
C SER A 52 -9.13 -4.10 3.63
N VAL A 53 -8.38 -3.19 4.26
CA VAL A 53 -7.70 -3.49 5.53
C VAL A 53 -8.71 -3.72 6.65
N SER A 54 -9.73 -2.88 6.75
CA SER A 54 -10.76 -3.04 7.77
C SER A 54 -11.50 -4.38 7.61
N SER A 55 -11.85 -4.72 6.37
CA SER A 55 -12.55 -5.98 6.07
C SER A 55 -11.73 -7.21 6.41
N THR A 56 -10.44 -7.19 6.08
CA THR A 56 -9.59 -8.36 6.27
C THR A 56 -9.04 -8.49 7.67
N LYS A 57 -8.74 -7.38 8.35
CA LYS A 57 -8.17 -7.41 9.69
C LYS A 57 -9.22 -7.56 10.76
N LEU A 58 -10.37 -6.91 10.60
CA LEU A 58 -11.44 -6.92 11.60
C LEU A 58 -12.70 -7.68 11.17
N GLY A 59 -12.83 -8.00 9.88
CA GLY A 59 -14.06 -8.55 9.35
C GLY A 59 -15.24 -7.58 9.45
N MET A 60 -14.96 -6.28 9.45
CA MET A 60 -15.92 -5.21 9.69
C MET A 60 -15.91 -4.21 8.53
N PRO A 61 -17.02 -3.48 8.34
CA PRO A 61 -17.07 -2.44 7.32
C PRO A 61 -16.14 -1.27 7.66
N ASP A 62 -15.80 -0.49 6.64
CA ASP A 62 -14.94 0.69 6.78
C ASP A 62 -15.73 1.88 7.31
N THR A 63 -16.00 1.86 8.61
CA THR A 63 -16.79 2.89 9.30
C THR A 63 -16.05 3.49 10.49
N GLY A 64 -14.71 3.52 10.42
CA GLY A 64 -13.89 4.07 11.49
C GLY A 64 -13.66 3.10 12.65
N LEU A 65 -13.90 1.81 12.46
CA LEU A 65 -13.73 0.80 13.50
C LEU A 65 -12.28 0.37 13.70
N ILE A 66 -11.44 0.52 12.66
CA ILE A 66 -10.03 0.19 12.77
C ILE A 66 -9.28 1.36 13.41
N SER A 67 -8.39 1.06 14.35
CA SER A 67 -7.60 2.08 15.03
C SER A 67 -6.45 2.57 14.16
N PHE A 68 -5.91 3.74 14.51
CA PHE A 68 -4.71 4.27 13.86
C PHE A 68 -3.54 3.29 13.99
N SER A 69 -3.35 2.71 15.19
CA SER A 69 -2.26 1.76 15.43
C SER A 69 -2.36 0.53 14.55
N GLU A 70 -3.57 0.00 14.38
CA GLU A 70 -3.80 -1.16 13.51
C GLU A 70 -3.51 -0.84 12.06
N MET A 71 -3.94 0.34 11.60
CA MET A 71 -3.68 0.80 10.24
C MET A 71 -2.19 1.04 10.01
N ALA A 72 -1.51 1.67 10.96
CA ALA A 72 -0.08 1.96 10.88
C ALA A 72 0.75 0.67 10.83
N GLU A 73 0.37 -0.35 11.60
CA GLU A 73 1.01 -1.65 11.56
C GLU A 73 0.91 -2.28 10.18
N GLN A 74 -0.28 -2.23 9.59
CA GLN A 74 -0.51 -2.81 8.28
C GLN A 74 0.25 -2.05 7.18
N VAL A 75 0.31 -0.74 7.26
CA VAL A 75 1.12 0.08 6.36
C VAL A 75 2.58 -0.34 6.44
N ARG A 76 3.10 -0.49 7.65
CA ARG A 76 4.49 -0.90 7.85
C ARG A 76 4.77 -2.26 7.23
N ASN A 77 3.89 -3.22 7.44
CA ASN A 77 4.04 -4.57 6.90
C ASN A 77 4.04 -4.57 5.37
N ILE A 78 3.13 -3.83 4.79
CA ILE A 78 3.01 -3.71 3.32
C ILE A 78 4.25 -3.03 2.75
N CYS A 79 4.66 -1.92 3.32
CA CYS A 79 5.80 -1.16 2.82
C CYS A 79 7.11 -1.91 2.97
N ASN A 80 7.27 -2.67 4.05
CA ASN A 80 8.48 -3.46 4.27
C ASN A 80 8.55 -4.71 3.39
N ALA A 81 7.42 -5.16 2.88
CA ALA A 81 7.36 -6.38 2.07
C ALA A 81 7.73 -6.13 0.61
N THR A 82 7.71 -4.89 0.15
CA THR A 82 7.92 -4.54 -1.25
C THR A 82 8.88 -3.39 -1.42
N SER A 83 9.38 -3.22 -2.63
CA SER A 83 10.21 -2.06 -3.01
C SER A 83 9.45 -1.05 -3.86
N ILE A 84 8.18 -1.29 -4.15
CA ILE A 84 7.37 -0.37 -4.95
C ILE A 84 6.70 0.67 -4.06
N PRO A 85 6.37 1.86 -4.60
CA PRO A 85 5.61 2.84 -3.83
C PRO A 85 4.18 2.38 -3.57
N ILE A 86 3.66 2.75 -2.41
CA ILE A 86 2.30 2.40 -1.98
C ILE A 86 1.55 3.70 -1.68
N ILE A 87 0.42 3.89 -2.34
CA ILE A 87 -0.47 5.00 -2.05
C ILE A 87 -1.51 4.53 -1.05
N LEU A 88 -1.79 5.36 -0.08
CA LEU A 88 -2.55 5.00 1.10
C LEU A 88 -3.78 5.88 1.24
N SER A 89 -4.94 5.27 1.47
CA SER A 89 -6.17 6.00 1.77
C SER A 89 -6.43 5.98 3.28
N LEU A 90 -6.65 7.16 3.86
CA LEU A 90 -6.89 7.33 5.29
C LEU A 90 -8.18 8.11 5.55
N ILE A 91 -9.22 7.84 4.79
CA ILE A 91 -10.44 8.65 4.82
C ILE A 91 -11.13 8.66 6.19
N HIS A 92 -11.06 7.55 6.92
CA HIS A 92 -11.77 7.37 8.19
C HIS A 92 -10.85 7.28 9.42
N ILE A 93 -9.68 7.86 9.34
CA ILE A 93 -8.73 7.83 10.45
C ILE A 93 -8.48 9.22 11.01
#